data_a668bebce5f0cc900f985d7144829156
#
_entry.id   a668bebce5f0cc900f985d7144829156
#
_cell.length_a   1.000
_cell.length_b   1.000
_cell.length_c   1.000
_cell.angle_alpha   90.00
_cell.angle_beta   90.00
_cell.angle_gamma   90.00
#
_symmetry.space_group_name_H-M   'P 1'
#
loop_
_entity.id
_entity.type
_entity.pdbx_description
1 polymer ?
#
loop_
_entity_poly.entity_id
_entity_poly.type
_entity_poly.pdbx_seq_one_letter_code
_entity_poly.pdbx_strand_id
1 'polypeptide(L)'
;LAKEAASLGIDMVVMDDGWFGKRNDDNSSLGDWQVNEKKLGGSLAELITRVHNQGVKFGIWIEPEMVNEDSDLYRAHPDWAIQIPGKRPVRSRNQLLLDFSRKEVRDCVFEQICAVLDQGKIDYVKWDMNRSMADVYAGNLSYDYVLGVYDFMERLCSRYPDLLLEGCSGGGGRFDAGMLYYSPQIWCSDNTDAINRTRIQYGTSFFYPVSAMGAHVSAVPNHQTGRVTSFHTRGVTAMAGTFGYELNPALLSDEEKQQIREQIKTYKKYETLINEGTYWRLSDPFMDEIAAWMTVSEEQDHALVSAVRLRAEANQAAVYVRLRGLKPDAVYLEEQSGRQYTGAALMHAGIPLPPFTGEYEAYQFAFTELKEAGRLYEKVQKLCDGNAEKRVVISIYGGSGSGKTTLATALQQYFLNDGTGCYLLSGDDYPHRIPKRND
;
A
#
# COMPACT_ATOMS: atom_id res chain seq x y z
N LEU A 1 -7.01 -17.54 14.12
CA LEU A 1 -6.66 -16.40 13.26
C LEU A 1 -5.23 -16.53 12.72
N ALA A 2 -4.16 -16.59 13.57
CA ALA A 2 -2.76 -16.62 13.12
C ALA A 2 -2.44 -17.78 12.15
N LYS A 3 -2.92 -19.00 12.44
CA LYS A 3 -2.77 -20.16 11.55
C LYS A 3 -3.42 -19.90 10.18
N GLU A 4 -4.57 -19.26 10.15
CA GLU A 4 -5.27 -18.94 8.91
C GLU A 4 -4.55 -17.83 8.15
N ALA A 5 -4.12 -16.78 8.84
CA ALA A 5 -3.29 -15.73 8.27
C ALA A 5 -2.02 -16.29 7.60
N ALA A 6 -1.30 -17.19 8.29
CA ALA A 6 -0.15 -17.89 7.71
C ALA A 6 -0.50 -18.66 6.43
N SER A 7 -1.64 -19.39 6.42
CA SER A 7 -2.09 -20.16 5.25
C SER A 7 -2.48 -19.31 4.06
N LEU A 8 -2.79 -18.03 4.29
CA LEU A 8 -3.09 -17.03 3.27
C LEU A 8 -1.83 -16.29 2.78
N GLY A 9 -0.70 -16.44 3.45
CA GLY A 9 0.56 -15.75 3.13
C GLY A 9 0.71 -14.39 3.79
N ILE A 10 -0.10 -14.08 4.80
CA ILE A 10 -0.02 -12.85 5.61
C ILE A 10 1.20 -12.94 6.53
N ASP A 11 2.00 -11.89 6.58
CA ASP A 11 3.27 -11.86 7.30
C ASP A 11 3.13 -11.42 8.76
N MET A 12 2.05 -10.68 9.10
CA MET A 12 1.84 -10.13 10.43
C MET A 12 0.36 -10.09 10.82
N VAL A 13 0.06 -10.34 12.08
CA VAL A 13 -1.25 -10.06 12.69
C VAL A 13 -1.09 -9.02 13.78
N VAL A 14 -2.00 -8.05 13.80
CA VAL A 14 -2.01 -6.96 14.78
C VAL A 14 -3.24 -7.10 15.67
N MET A 15 -3.03 -7.14 16.98
CA MET A 15 -4.10 -7.12 17.97
C MET A 15 -4.49 -5.67 18.26
N ASP A 16 -5.68 -5.27 17.82
CA ASP A 16 -6.23 -3.94 18.01
C ASP A 16 -6.76 -3.73 19.44
N ASP A 17 -7.49 -2.62 19.71
CA ASP A 17 -8.03 -2.21 21.02
C ASP A 17 -8.75 -3.35 21.76
N GLY A 18 -8.70 -3.29 23.09
CA GLY A 18 -9.51 -4.16 23.97
C GLY A 18 -8.76 -5.26 24.71
N TRP A 19 -7.45 -5.36 24.60
CA TRP A 19 -6.62 -6.42 25.22
C TRP A 19 -6.23 -6.14 26.68
N PHE A 20 -6.40 -4.91 27.17
CA PHE A 20 -5.89 -4.43 28.46
C PHE A 20 -7.00 -4.07 29.45
N GLY A 21 -6.66 -3.99 30.72
CA GLY A 21 -7.52 -3.49 31.81
C GLY A 21 -8.92 -4.12 31.80
N LYS A 22 -9.94 -3.27 32.02
CA LYS A 22 -11.36 -3.62 31.93
C LYS A 22 -11.98 -3.11 30.61
N ARG A 23 -11.17 -2.93 29.58
CA ARG A 23 -11.54 -2.38 28.27
C ARG A 23 -12.53 -3.29 27.53
N ASN A 24 -13.82 -3.15 27.82
CA ASN A 24 -14.90 -3.86 27.16
C ASN A 24 -15.68 -2.98 26.17
N ASP A 25 -15.50 -1.68 26.28
CA ASP A 25 -16.08 -0.62 25.44
C ASP A 25 -15.17 0.61 25.47
N ASP A 26 -15.57 1.70 24.80
CA ASP A 26 -14.81 2.95 24.69
C ASP A 26 -14.81 3.81 25.97
N ASN A 27 -15.48 3.39 27.04
CA ASN A 27 -15.70 4.23 28.21
C ASN A 27 -14.69 4.02 29.33
N SER A 28 -13.88 2.95 29.28
CA SER A 28 -13.05 2.54 30.42
C SER A 28 -11.63 2.12 30.01
N SER A 29 -10.74 2.18 31.00
CA SER A 29 -9.39 1.58 31.05
C SER A 29 -8.31 2.20 30.17
N LEU A 30 -8.55 3.20 29.32
CA LEU A 30 -7.41 3.90 28.74
C LEU A 30 -6.57 4.53 29.87
N GLY A 31 -5.26 4.29 29.82
CA GLY A 31 -4.30 4.60 30.88
C GLY A 31 -3.89 3.41 31.74
N ASP A 32 -4.65 2.32 31.75
CA ASP A 32 -4.37 1.09 32.51
C ASP A 32 -3.78 0.03 31.60
N TRP A 33 -2.51 0.19 31.21
CA TRP A 33 -1.83 -0.69 30.22
C TRP A 33 -1.39 -2.02 30.85
N GLN A 34 -2.36 -2.77 31.39
CA GLN A 34 -2.12 -4.09 31.97
C GLN A 34 -2.89 -5.13 31.17
N VAL A 35 -2.18 -6.18 30.76
CA VAL A 35 -2.76 -7.28 29.97
C VAL A 35 -3.93 -7.93 30.72
N ASN A 36 -5.07 -8.04 30.05
CA ASN A 36 -6.21 -8.77 30.57
C ASN A 36 -6.11 -10.26 30.17
N GLU A 37 -5.36 -11.04 30.95
CA GLU A 37 -5.12 -12.46 30.66
C GLU A 37 -6.41 -13.30 30.62
N LYS A 38 -7.43 -12.91 31.39
CA LYS A 38 -8.74 -13.59 31.35
C LYS A 38 -9.41 -13.41 29.98
N LYS A 39 -9.30 -12.23 29.41
CA LYS A 39 -9.88 -11.91 28.10
C LYS A 39 -9.08 -12.58 26.97
N LEU A 40 -7.76 -12.63 27.09
CA LEU A 40 -6.88 -13.33 26.14
C LEU A 40 -6.96 -14.85 26.26
N GLY A 41 -7.45 -15.36 27.37
CA GLY A 41 -7.46 -16.81 27.67
C GLY A 41 -6.08 -17.39 28.00
N GLY A 42 -5.14 -16.55 28.44
CA GLY A 42 -3.76 -16.88 28.81
C GLY A 42 -2.88 -15.64 28.86
N SER A 43 -1.58 -15.82 29.06
CA SER A 43 -0.63 -14.72 29.08
C SER A 43 -0.37 -14.15 27.67
N LEU A 44 0.03 -12.87 27.59
CA LEU A 44 0.45 -12.26 26.34
C LEU A 44 1.69 -12.95 25.75
N ALA A 45 2.64 -13.32 26.60
CA ALA A 45 3.84 -14.08 26.19
C ALA A 45 3.51 -15.39 25.48
N GLU A 46 2.53 -16.13 26.00
CA GLU A 46 2.07 -17.37 25.37
C GLU A 46 1.38 -17.09 24.03
N LEU A 47 0.54 -16.04 23.94
CA LEU A 47 -0.12 -15.63 22.70
C LEU A 47 0.92 -15.28 21.63
N ILE A 48 1.89 -14.43 21.96
CA ILE A 48 2.99 -14.02 21.04
C ILE A 48 3.74 -15.26 20.53
N THR A 49 4.14 -16.15 21.45
CA THR A 49 4.84 -17.39 21.10
C THR A 49 4.02 -18.26 20.14
N ARG A 50 2.72 -18.40 20.40
CA ARG A 50 1.81 -19.20 19.54
C ARG A 50 1.63 -18.57 18.16
N VAL A 51 1.63 -17.25 18.05
CA VAL A 51 1.57 -16.53 16.76
C VAL A 51 2.87 -16.75 15.98
N HIS A 52 4.02 -16.51 16.60
CA HIS A 52 5.32 -16.70 15.95
C HIS A 52 5.57 -18.16 15.52
N ASN A 53 5.06 -19.14 16.26
CA ASN A 53 5.13 -20.56 15.89
C ASN A 53 4.33 -20.89 14.60
N GLN A 54 3.45 -19.98 14.14
CA GLN A 54 2.81 -20.09 12.83
C GLN A 54 3.62 -19.44 11.71
N GLY A 55 4.79 -18.85 12.00
CA GLY A 55 5.60 -18.09 11.04
C GLY A 55 5.08 -16.67 10.77
N VAL A 56 4.23 -16.12 11.64
CA VAL A 56 3.61 -14.81 11.49
C VAL A 56 4.13 -13.87 12.58
N LYS A 57 4.45 -12.63 12.23
CA LYS A 57 4.83 -11.57 13.17
C LYS A 57 3.63 -11.13 14.01
N PHE A 58 3.90 -10.55 15.18
CA PHE A 58 2.87 -10.07 16.09
C PHE A 58 2.99 -8.56 16.33
N GLY A 59 1.88 -7.85 16.16
CA GLY A 59 1.74 -6.45 16.50
C GLY A 59 0.66 -6.19 17.54
N ILE A 60 0.72 -5.01 18.17
CA ILE A 60 -0.22 -4.59 19.20
C ILE A 60 -0.61 -3.12 19.03
N TRP A 61 -1.85 -2.78 19.31
CA TRP A 61 -2.37 -1.41 19.36
C TRP A 61 -2.15 -0.80 20.75
N ILE A 62 -1.77 0.48 20.79
CA ILE A 62 -1.73 1.29 22.01
C ILE A 62 -2.27 2.70 21.73
N GLU A 63 -2.77 3.37 22.78
CA GLU A 63 -3.19 4.78 22.76
C GLU A 63 -2.66 5.48 24.02
N PRO A 64 -1.33 5.63 24.16
CA PRO A 64 -0.68 5.96 25.44
C PRO A 64 -0.92 7.37 25.90
N GLU A 65 -1.35 8.27 25.04
CA GLU A 65 -1.63 9.68 25.33
C GLU A 65 -3.02 9.90 25.94
N MET A 66 -3.88 8.89 25.91
CA MET A 66 -5.28 9.00 26.33
C MET A 66 -5.54 8.34 27.67
N VAL A 67 -6.55 8.86 28.36
CA VAL A 67 -7.05 8.32 29.62
C VAL A 67 -8.58 8.39 29.67
N ASN A 68 -9.22 7.35 30.20
CA ASN A 68 -10.62 7.41 30.57
C ASN A 68 -10.76 7.83 32.04
N GLU A 69 -11.84 8.54 32.37
CA GLU A 69 -12.16 8.82 33.78
C GLU A 69 -12.41 7.52 34.58
N ASP A 70 -12.93 6.49 33.91
CA ASP A 70 -13.03 5.13 34.45
C ASP A 70 -11.77 4.33 34.16
N SER A 71 -10.64 4.77 34.72
CA SER A 71 -9.37 4.05 34.77
C SER A 71 -8.74 4.18 36.16
N ASP A 72 -7.88 3.25 36.53
CA ASP A 72 -7.16 3.32 37.79
C ASP A 72 -6.14 4.46 37.76
N LEU A 73 -5.52 4.72 36.60
CA LEU A 73 -4.62 5.85 36.40
C LEU A 73 -5.31 7.19 36.69
N TYR A 74 -6.49 7.44 36.13
CA TYR A 74 -7.20 8.69 36.32
C TYR A 74 -7.68 8.85 37.77
N ARG A 75 -8.15 7.77 38.39
CA ARG A 75 -8.52 7.79 39.84
C ARG A 75 -7.35 8.15 40.75
N ALA A 76 -6.14 7.69 40.40
CA ALA A 76 -4.94 8.00 41.17
C ALA A 76 -4.42 9.42 40.89
N HIS A 77 -4.52 9.87 39.64
CA HIS A 77 -3.93 11.12 39.18
C HIS A 77 -4.87 11.90 38.24
N PRO A 78 -6.00 12.43 38.76
CA PRO A 78 -6.93 13.17 37.91
C PRO A 78 -6.35 14.51 37.38
N ASP A 79 -5.31 15.02 38.04
CA ASP A 79 -4.55 16.20 37.65
C ASP A 79 -3.58 15.98 36.49
N TRP A 80 -3.42 14.74 36.04
CA TRP A 80 -2.56 14.41 34.89
C TRP A 80 -3.27 14.58 33.54
N ALA A 81 -4.60 14.68 33.55
CA ALA A 81 -5.36 15.00 32.34
C ALA A 81 -5.34 16.52 32.08
N ILE A 82 -5.11 16.91 30.82
CA ILE A 82 -5.18 18.31 30.40
C ILE A 82 -6.63 18.80 30.55
N GLN A 83 -6.82 19.83 31.39
CA GLN A 83 -8.13 20.45 31.62
C GLN A 83 -7.97 21.91 32.07
N ILE A 84 -8.92 22.75 31.67
CA ILE A 84 -8.93 24.13 32.11
C ILE A 84 -9.39 24.18 33.57
N PRO A 85 -8.61 24.78 34.50
CA PRO A 85 -8.98 24.87 35.92
C PRO A 85 -10.39 25.41 36.11
N GLY A 86 -11.20 24.71 36.92
CA GLY A 86 -12.57 25.10 37.23
C GLY A 86 -13.60 24.87 36.12
N LYS A 87 -13.22 24.30 34.97
CA LYS A 87 -14.15 23.91 33.90
C LYS A 87 -14.25 22.38 33.78
N ARG A 88 -15.37 21.92 33.27
CA ARG A 88 -15.49 20.49 32.87
C ARG A 88 -14.58 20.24 31.67
N PRO A 89 -13.80 19.14 31.65
CA PRO A 89 -12.96 18.81 30.50
C PRO A 89 -13.83 18.52 29.27
N VAL A 90 -13.33 18.93 28.12
CA VAL A 90 -13.89 18.55 26.82
C VAL A 90 -13.57 17.09 26.56
N ARG A 91 -14.58 16.28 26.29
CA ARG A 91 -14.45 14.87 25.97
C ARG A 91 -14.66 14.64 24.48
N SER A 92 -13.86 13.76 23.91
CA SER A 92 -14.13 13.16 22.61
C SER A 92 -13.92 11.65 22.74
N ARG A 93 -14.83 10.84 22.24
CA ARG A 93 -14.85 9.37 22.39
C ARG A 93 -14.68 8.92 23.86
N ASN A 94 -15.27 9.66 24.80
CA ASN A 94 -15.16 9.43 26.26
C ASN A 94 -13.73 9.44 26.81
N GLN A 95 -12.82 10.10 26.12
CA GLN A 95 -11.39 10.17 26.45
C GLN A 95 -10.99 11.58 26.87
N LEU A 96 -9.96 11.65 27.71
CA LEU A 96 -9.21 12.83 28.07
C LEU A 96 -7.75 12.66 27.61
N LEU A 97 -7.06 13.79 27.42
CA LEU A 97 -5.67 13.82 27.01
C LEU A 97 -4.77 13.89 28.24
N LEU A 98 -3.82 12.99 28.40
CA LEU A 98 -2.78 13.07 29.42
C LEU A 98 -1.81 14.21 29.10
N ASP A 99 -1.32 14.89 30.11
CA ASP A 99 -0.35 15.99 29.96
C ASP A 99 1.08 15.44 29.74
N PHE A 100 1.38 15.12 28.50
CA PHE A 100 2.73 14.65 28.12
C PHE A 100 3.81 15.74 28.15
N SER A 101 3.49 16.99 28.43
CA SER A 101 4.49 18.00 28.77
C SER A 101 5.18 17.67 30.10
N ARG A 102 4.49 16.94 30.99
CA ARG A 102 4.99 16.54 32.31
C ARG A 102 5.77 15.24 32.23
N LYS A 103 7.02 15.30 32.74
CA LYS A 103 7.93 14.12 32.70
C LYS A 103 7.37 12.94 33.50
N GLU A 104 6.81 13.18 34.67
CA GLU A 104 6.28 12.12 35.55
C GLU A 104 5.11 11.36 34.89
N VAL A 105 4.28 12.04 34.09
CA VAL A 105 3.19 11.41 33.32
C VAL A 105 3.78 10.48 32.25
N ARG A 106 4.70 11.01 31.46
CA ARG A 106 5.38 10.21 30.42
C ARG A 106 6.11 9.01 31.00
N ASP A 107 6.84 9.19 32.12
CA ASP A 107 7.58 8.09 32.74
C ASP A 107 6.65 6.97 33.21
N CYS A 108 5.56 7.31 33.86
CA CYS A 108 4.58 6.33 34.35
C CYS A 108 3.97 5.52 33.21
N VAL A 109 3.53 6.21 32.12
CA VAL A 109 2.94 5.53 30.96
C VAL A 109 4.02 4.72 30.21
N PHE A 110 5.25 5.25 30.11
CA PHE A 110 6.35 4.54 29.45
C PHE A 110 6.69 3.23 30.16
N GLU A 111 6.76 3.23 31.49
CA GLU A 111 6.99 2.02 32.27
C GLU A 111 5.91 0.97 32.06
N GLN A 112 4.62 1.38 32.01
CA GLN A 112 3.53 0.47 31.74
C GLN A 112 3.63 -0.15 30.33
N ILE A 113 3.88 0.67 29.30
CA ILE A 113 4.03 0.20 27.92
C ILE A 113 5.24 -0.74 27.80
N CYS A 114 6.38 -0.39 28.39
CA CYS A 114 7.56 -1.25 28.41
C CYS A 114 7.26 -2.60 29.10
N ALA A 115 6.52 -2.60 30.21
CA ALA A 115 6.13 -3.83 30.89
C ALA A 115 5.27 -4.76 30.01
N VAL A 116 4.52 -4.21 29.06
CA VAL A 116 3.79 -4.99 28.06
C VAL A 116 4.73 -5.51 26.96
N LEU A 117 5.58 -4.62 26.41
CA LEU A 117 6.49 -4.98 25.31
C LEU A 117 7.56 -5.99 25.75
N ASP A 118 7.97 -5.96 27.01
CA ASP A 118 8.96 -6.91 27.59
C ASP A 118 8.39 -8.32 27.81
N GLN A 119 7.07 -8.55 27.63
CA GLN A 119 6.48 -9.90 27.76
C GLN A 119 6.81 -10.84 26.61
N GLY A 120 7.28 -10.33 25.48
CA GLY A 120 7.68 -11.14 24.33
C GLY A 120 8.11 -10.28 23.16
N LYS A 121 8.55 -10.91 22.08
CA LYS A 121 8.91 -10.18 20.86
C LYS A 121 7.66 -9.63 20.19
N ILE A 122 7.39 -8.36 20.38
CA ILE A 122 6.37 -7.61 19.65
C ILE A 122 7.08 -6.91 18.48
N ASP A 123 6.66 -7.18 17.24
CA ASP A 123 7.33 -6.71 16.03
C ASP A 123 6.79 -5.34 15.56
N TYR A 124 5.59 -4.96 16.03
CA TYR A 124 4.87 -3.80 15.52
C TYR A 124 3.95 -3.20 16.58
N VAL A 125 3.90 -1.87 16.62
CA VAL A 125 2.97 -1.11 17.45
C VAL A 125 2.19 -0.13 16.59
N LYS A 126 0.85 -0.24 16.63
CA LYS A 126 -0.05 0.78 16.12
C LYS A 126 -0.31 1.77 17.24
N TRP A 127 0.27 2.98 17.10
CA TRP A 127 0.11 4.08 18.05
C TRP A 127 -1.06 4.96 17.64
N ASP A 128 -2.11 4.95 18.40
CA ASP A 128 -3.31 5.73 18.15
C ASP A 128 -3.42 6.98 19.04
N MET A 129 -4.30 7.89 18.64
CA MET A 129 -4.71 9.08 19.36
C MET A 129 -6.10 9.49 18.84
N ASN A 130 -7.14 9.02 19.47
CA ASN A 130 -8.53 9.19 18.99
C ASN A 130 -9.21 10.47 19.50
N ARG A 131 -8.46 11.31 20.18
CA ARG A 131 -8.92 12.62 20.65
C ARG A 131 -7.89 13.68 20.33
N SER A 132 -8.27 14.70 19.60
CA SER A 132 -7.41 15.86 19.36
C SER A 132 -7.21 16.69 20.64
N MET A 133 -6.08 17.43 20.70
CA MET A 133 -5.78 18.31 21.81
C MET A 133 -6.89 19.38 21.97
N ALA A 134 -7.42 19.50 23.17
CA ALA A 134 -8.37 20.53 23.59
C ALA A 134 -7.99 21.00 25.01
N ASP A 135 -8.74 21.96 25.54
CA ASP A 135 -8.51 22.49 26.89
C ASP A 135 -7.12 23.10 27.12
N VAL A 136 -6.47 23.58 26.06
CA VAL A 136 -5.19 24.29 26.17
C VAL A 136 -5.39 25.63 26.86
N TYR A 137 -4.76 25.82 28.02
CA TYR A 137 -4.91 27.02 28.86
C TYR A 137 -3.60 27.77 29.12
N ALA A 138 -2.46 27.16 28.86
CA ALA A 138 -1.16 27.76 29.04
C ALA A 138 -0.48 27.96 27.66
N GLY A 139 0.26 29.06 27.49
CA GLY A 139 0.78 29.48 26.19
C GLY A 139 1.72 28.48 25.49
N ASN A 140 2.50 27.71 26.25
CA ASN A 140 3.47 26.75 25.68
C ASN A 140 2.98 25.30 25.75
N LEU A 141 1.83 25.03 26.34
CA LEU A 141 1.38 23.65 26.63
C LEU A 141 1.38 22.76 25.40
N SER A 142 0.85 23.22 24.27
CA SER A 142 0.80 22.43 23.04
C SER A 142 2.18 22.12 22.46
N TYR A 143 3.11 23.06 22.55
CA TYR A 143 4.49 22.84 22.12
C TYR A 143 5.22 21.83 23.01
N ASP A 144 5.16 22.05 24.33
CA ASP A 144 5.81 21.19 25.33
C ASP A 144 5.22 19.76 25.29
N TYR A 145 3.91 19.66 25.02
CA TYR A 145 3.23 18.38 24.80
C TYR A 145 3.82 17.61 23.61
N VAL A 146 3.95 18.26 22.44
CA VAL A 146 4.53 17.61 21.24
C VAL A 146 5.95 17.18 21.47
N LEU A 147 6.77 18.00 22.16
CA LEU A 147 8.14 17.59 22.56
C LEU A 147 8.09 16.38 23.50
N GLY A 148 7.10 16.31 24.37
CA GLY A 148 6.89 15.16 25.25
C GLY A 148 6.53 13.88 24.49
N VAL A 149 5.71 13.99 23.45
CA VAL A 149 5.38 12.85 22.56
C VAL A 149 6.64 12.36 21.83
N TYR A 150 7.44 13.27 21.29
CA TYR A 150 8.69 12.91 20.61
C TYR A 150 9.72 12.30 21.59
N ASP A 151 9.86 12.83 22.83
CA ASP A 151 10.68 12.21 23.86
C ASP A 151 10.25 10.76 24.16
N PHE A 152 8.95 10.53 24.26
CA PHE A 152 8.42 9.19 24.49
C PHE A 152 8.73 8.23 23.32
N MET A 153 8.49 8.68 22.08
CA MET A 153 8.76 7.88 20.88
C MET A 153 10.25 7.60 20.72
N GLU A 154 11.12 8.59 20.94
CA GLU A 154 12.58 8.44 20.91
C GLU A 154 13.07 7.39 21.89
N ARG A 155 12.58 7.45 23.14
CA ARG A 155 12.89 6.46 24.17
C ARG A 155 12.40 5.06 23.81
N LEU A 156 11.21 4.97 23.19
CA LEU A 156 10.63 3.70 22.75
C LEU A 156 11.46 3.07 21.63
N CYS A 157 11.76 3.83 20.58
CA CYS A 157 12.58 3.39 19.45
C CYS A 157 14.02 3.03 19.90
N SER A 158 14.59 3.79 20.84
CA SER A 158 15.92 3.50 21.39
C SER A 158 15.95 2.20 22.21
N ARG A 159 14.89 1.91 22.96
CA ARG A 159 14.78 0.68 23.75
C ARG A 159 14.45 -0.54 22.89
N TYR A 160 13.65 -0.37 21.84
CA TYR A 160 13.19 -1.43 20.95
C TYR A 160 13.51 -1.08 19.49
N PRO A 161 14.79 -1.18 19.07
CA PRO A 161 15.23 -0.69 17.75
C PRO A 161 14.65 -1.47 16.57
N ASP A 162 14.18 -2.70 16.78
CA ASP A 162 13.55 -3.53 15.76
C ASP A 162 12.02 -3.35 15.71
N LEU A 163 11.45 -2.51 16.60
CA LEU A 163 10.01 -2.28 16.65
C LEU A 163 9.57 -1.32 15.56
N LEU A 164 8.64 -1.75 14.73
CA LEU A 164 8.00 -0.87 13.75
C LEU A 164 6.84 -0.12 14.40
N LEU A 165 6.87 1.22 14.37
CA LEU A 165 5.75 2.06 14.79
C LEU A 165 4.90 2.45 13.59
N GLU A 166 3.58 2.32 13.72
CA GLU A 166 2.59 2.96 12.86
C GLU A 166 1.88 4.05 13.65
N GLY A 167 1.84 5.28 13.10
CA GLY A 167 1.00 6.36 13.63
C GLY A 167 -0.42 6.25 13.07
N CYS A 168 -1.45 6.29 13.94
CA CYS A 168 -2.85 6.33 13.51
C CYS A 168 -3.45 7.72 13.73
N SER A 169 -3.62 8.13 14.97
CA SER A 169 -4.21 9.42 15.35
C SER A 169 -5.60 9.64 14.78
N GLY A 170 -6.50 8.68 15.05
CA GLY A 170 -7.87 8.74 14.59
C GLY A 170 -8.00 8.77 13.07
N GLY A 171 -7.14 8.02 12.37
CA GLY A 171 -7.15 7.97 10.90
C GLY A 171 -6.35 9.09 10.24
N GLY A 172 -5.10 9.29 10.62
CA GLY A 172 -4.15 10.19 9.96
C GLY A 172 -4.16 11.64 10.45
N GLY A 173 -4.70 11.91 11.63
CA GLY A 173 -4.75 13.26 12.20
C GLY A 173 -3.38 13.90 12.46
N ARG A 174 -2.30 13.10 12.47
CA ARG A 174 -0.90 13.56 12.61
C ARG A 174 -0.01 13.00 11.49
N PHE A 175 -0.46 13.06 10.26
CA PHE A 175 0.39 12.71 9.13
C PHE A 175 1.30 13.90 8.82
N ASP A 176 2.46 13.95 9.45
CA ASP A 176 3.45 15.02 9.33
C ASP A 176 4.88 14.47 9.38
N ALA A 177 5.86 15.30 8.98
CA ALA A 177 7.25 14.88 8.87
C ALA A 177 7.90 14.52 10.23
N GLY A 178 7.45 15.15 11.32
CA GLY A 178 7.94 14.83 12.67
C GLY A 178 7.49 13.45 13.12
N MET A 179 6.23 13.11 12.86
CA MET A 179 5.71 11.78 13.15
C MET A 179 6.36 10.71 12.27
N LEU A 180 6.64 11.00 10.99
CA LEU A 180 7.31 10.07 10.07
C LEU A 180 8.75 9.74 10.48
N TYR A 181 9.39 10.58 11.26
CA TYR A 181 10.73 10.30 11.81
C TYR A 181 10.72 9.07 12.72
N TYR A 182 9.66 8.89 13.51
CA TYR A 182 9.50 7.77 14.43
C TYR A 182 8.62 6.65 13.88
N SER A 183 7.61 7.01 13.10
CA SER A 183 6.58 6.11 12.56
C SER A 183 6.67 6.12 11.04
N PRO A 184 7.46 5.23 10.42
CA PRO A 184 7.67 5.23 8.97
C PRO A 184 6.40 4.88 8.18
N GLN A 185 5.38 4.37 8.87
CA GLN A 185 4.05 4.10 8.33
C GLN A 185 3.00 4.87 9.12
N ILE A 186 2.04 5.46 8.41
CA ILE A 186 0.90 6.16 9.01
C ILE A 186 -0.40 5.59 8.42
N TRP A 187 -1.33 5.26 9.29
CA TRP A 187 -2.70 4.94 8.93
C TRP A 187 -3.41 6.21 8.47
N CYS A 188 -3.52 6.41 7.16
CA CYS A 188 -3.90 7.70 6.61
C CYS A 188 -5.40 8.02 6.69
N SER A 189 -6.27 7.05 6.97
CA SER A 189 -7.70 7.27 7.22
C SER A 189 -8.39 6.02 7.73
N ASP A 190 -9.30 6.17 8.70
CA ASP A 190 -10.24 5.13 9.13
C ASP A 190 -11.34 4.87 8.08
N ASN A 191 -11.44 5.70 7.05
CA ASN A 191 -12.30 5.42 5.92
C ASN A 191 -11.64 4.39 5.01
N THR A 192 -12.08 3.14 5.11
CA THR A 192 -11.57 1.99 4.35
C THR A 192 -12.39 1.69 3.10
N ASP A 193 -13.36 2.52 2.74
CA ASP A 193 -14.08 2.39 1.48
C ASP A 193 -13.13 2.56 0.29
N ALA A 194 -13.01 1.55 -0.56
CA ALA A 194 -12.03 1.51 -1.64
C ALA A 194 -12.15 2.70 -2.61
N ILE A 195 -13.37 3.20 -2.84
CA ILE A 195 -13.60 4.34 -3.74
C ILE A 195 -13.23 5.66 -3.07
N ASN A 196 -13.56 5.83 -1.79
CA ASN A 196 -13.11 7.01 -1.05
C ASN A 196 -11.59 7.02 -0.88
N ARG A 197 -10.97 5.86 -0.69
CA ARG A 197 -9.51 5.70 -0.60
C ARG A 197 -8.77 6.17 -1.84
N THR A 198 -9.33 6.06 -3.04
CA THR A 198 -8.70 6.63 -4.24
C THR A 198 -8.43 8.13 -4.09
N ARG A 199 -9.37 8.88 -3.48
CA ARG A 199 -9.25 10.32 -3.22
C ARG A 199 -8.33 10.63 -2.04
N ILE A 200 -8.45 9.86 -0.96
CA ILE A 200 -7.64 10.03 0.25
C ILE A 200 -6.16 9.80 -0.07
N GLN A 201 -5.82 8.69 -0.74
CA GLN A 201 -4.46 8.34 -1.11
C GLN A 201 -3.89 9.32 -2.16
N TYR A 202 -4.71 9.75 -3.13
CA TYR A 202 -4.34 10.80 -4.07
C TYR A 202 -3.97 12.10 -3.35
N GLY A 203 -4.82 12.60 -2.45
CA GLY A 203 -4.55 13.82 -1.69
C GLY A 203 -3.31 13.71 -0.82
N THR A 204 -3.15 12.60 -0.09
CA THR A 204 -2.00 12.33 0.78
C THR A 204 -0.69 12.29 -0.03
N SER A 205 -0.71 11.71 -1.23
CA SER A 205 0.48 11.58 -2.09
C SER A 205 1.10 12.91 -2.56
N PHE A 206 0.42 14.05 -2.40
CA PHE A 206 1.02 15.36 -2.72
C PHE A 206 2.12 15.77 -1.76
N PHE A 207 2.07 15.29 -0.52
CA PHE A 207 2.99 15.69 0.54
C PHE A 207 3.85 14.55 1.06
N TYR A 208 3.38 13.30 0.95
CA TYR A 208 3.99 12.14 1.58
C TYR A 208 4.14 10.98 0.60
N PRO A 209 5.20 10.17 0.73
CA PRO A 209 5.41 9.00 -0.13
C PRO A 209 4.33 7.94 0.11
N VAL A 210 3.98 7.22 -0.93
CA VAL A 210 2.99 6.13 -0.83
C VAL A 210 3.47 4.99 0.08
N SER A 211 4.77 4.78 0.20
CA SER A 211 5.38 3.81 1.12
C SER A 211 5.09 4.10 2.60
N ALA A 212 4.71 5.34 2.94
CA ALA A 212 4.33 5.71 4.30
C ALA A 212 2.82 5.54 4.58
N MET A 213 2.00 5.21 3.57
CA MET A 213 0.54 5.13 3.71
C MET A 213 0.08 3.71 4.03
N GLY A 214 -0.50 3.48 5.20
CA GLY A 214 -1.24 2.24 5.48
C GLY A 214 -2.50 2.15 4.61
N ALA A 215 -2.68 1.03 3.91
CA ALA A 215 -3.83 0.79 3.03
C ALA A 215 -4.29 -0.66 3.13
N HIS A 216 -5.57 -0.85 3.48
CA HIS A 216 -6.11 -2.18 3.75
C HIS A 216 -7.35 -2.50 2.91
N VAL A 217 -7.52 -3.77 2.60
CA VAL A 217 -8.76 -4.36 2.08
C VAL A 217 -9.71 -4.57 3.24
N SER A 218 -10.86 -3.89 3.23
CA SER A 218 -11.89 -3.99 4.25
C SER A 218 -13.05 -4.89 3.83
N ALA A 219 -13.92 -5.21 4.79
CA ALA A 219 -15.16 -5.94 4.55
C ALA A 219 -16.17 -5.12 3.71
N VAL A 220 -17.10 -5.82 3.07
CA VAL A 220 -18.25 -5.22 2.39
C VAL A 220 -19.55 -5.87 2.90
N PRO A 221 -20.67 -5.12 3.00
CA PRO A 221 -20.77 -3.68 2.76
C PRO A 221 -19.85 -2.88 3.67
N ASN A 222 -19.22 -1.81 3.14
CA ASN A 222 -18.36 -0.96 3.97
C ASN A 222 -19.17 -0.35 5.13
N HIS A 223 -18.63 -0.39 6.34
CA HIS A 223 -19.35 0.00 7.56
C HIS A 223 -19.72 1.49 7.64
N GLN A 224 -19.00 2.37 6.92
CA GLN A 224 -19.26 3.80 6.90
C GLN A 224 -20.16 4.23 5.74
N THR A 225 -19.95 3.66 4.55
CA THR A 225 -20.64 4.09 3.32
C THR A 225 -21.74 3.15 2.86
N GLY A 226 -21.78 1.92 3.37
CA GLY A 226 -22.67 0.86 2.88
C GLY A 226 -22.31 0.35 1.48
N ARG A 227 -21.22 0.86 0.87
CA ARG A 227 -20.83 0.47 -0.51
C ARG A 227 -20.32 -0.96 -0.56
N VAL A 228 -20.69 -1.63 -1.65
CA VAL A 228 -20.18 -2.95 -2.02
C VAL A 228 -19.29 -2.79 -3.25
N THR A 229 -18.03 -3.20 -3.14
CA THR A 229 -17.07 -3.24 -4.24
C THR A 229 -16.49 -4.64 -4.36
N SER A 230 -16.01 -5.02 -5.55
CA SER A 230 -15.39 -6.32 -5.75
C SER A 230 -14.14 -6.49 -4.88
N PHE A 231 -13.79 -7.73 -4.57
CA PHE A 231 -12.56 -8.04 -3.84
C PHE A 231 -11.33 -7.56 -4.61
N HIS A 232 -11.36 -7.68 -5.93
CA HIS A 232 -10.32 -7.18 -6.82
C HIS A 232 -10.13 -5.66 -6.72
N THR A 233 -11.21 -4.88 -6.79
CA THR A 233 -11.13 -3.41 -6.67
C THR A 233 -10.57 -2.96 -5.34
N ARG A 234 -11.00 -3.61 -4.25
CA ARG A 234 -10.44 -3.33 -2.91
C ARG A 234 -8.94 -3.59 -2.85
N GLY A 235 -8.48 -4.71 -3.44
CA GLY A 235 -7.07 -5.07 -3.52
C GLY A 235 -6.25 -4.09 -4.34
N VAL A 236 -6.67 -3.76 -5.55
CA VAL A 236 -5.96 -2.79 -6.41
C VAL A 236 -5.82 -1.44 -5.72
N THR A 237 -6.87 -0.96 -5.07
CA THR A 237 -6.81 0.31 -4.32
C THR A 237 -5.86 0.24 -3.13
N ALA A 238 -5.88 -0.84 -2.36
CA ALA A 238 -5.03 -1.03 -1.20
C ALA A 238 -3.55 -1.22 -1.56
N MET A 239 -3.23 -1.78 -2.74
CA MET A 239 -1.85 -1.93 -3.23
C MET A 239 -1.14 -0.60 -3.55
N ALA A 240 -1.83 0.54 -3.45
CA ALA A 240 -1.21 1.86 -3.58
C ALA A 240 -0.55 2.36 -2.27
N GLY A 241 -0.20 1.49 -1.35
CA GLY A 241 0.43 1.81 -0.08
C GLY A 241 0.96 0.55 0.60
N THR A 242 1.19 0.61 1.91
CA THR A 242 1.53 -0.57 2.73
C THR A 242 0.31 -1.45 2.87
N PHE A 243 0.37 -2.60 2.24
CA PHE A 243 -0.79 -3.45 1.97
C PHE A 243 -1.18 -4.34 3.14
N GLY A 244 -2.48 -4.39 3.46
CA GLY A 244 -3.02 -5.25 4.51
C GLY A 244 -4.51 -5.54 4.38
N TYR A 245 -5.07 -6.20 5.39
CA TYR A 245 -6.46 -6.63 5.44
C TYR A 245 -7.10 -6.31 6.79
N GLU A 246 -8.31 -5.76 6.76
CA GLU A 246 -9.21 -5.61 7.91
C GLU A 246 -10.46 -6.47 7.67
N LEU A 247 -10.28 -7.78 7.80
CA LEU A 247 -11.29 -8.78 7.49
C LEU A 247 -11.34 -9.85 8.59
N ASN A 248 -12.50 -10.48 8.75
CA ASN A 248 -12.61 -11.70 9.50
C ASN A 248 -12.44 -12.91 8.56
N PRO A 249 -11.27 -13.59 8.54
CA PRO A 249 -11.01 -14.70 7.62
C PRO A 249 -11.96 -15.87 7.77
N ALA A 250 -12.60 -16.02 8.94
CA ALA A 250 -13.58 -17.08 9.18
C ALA A 250 -14.89 -16.90 8.43
N LEU A 251 -15.16 -15.67 7.94
CA LEU A 251 -16.38 -15.34 7.19
C LEU A 251 -16.16 -15.31 5.67
N LEU A 252 -14.92 -15.51 5.22
CA LEU A 252 -14.57 -15.47 3.81
C LEU A 252 -14.85 -16.80 3.11
N SER A 253 -15.30 -16.73 1.87
CA SER A 253 -15.43 -17.90 0.99
C SER A 253 -14.05 -18.42 0.57
N ASP A 254 -13.98 -19.63 0.03
CA ASP A 254 -12.73 -20.20 -0.49
C ASP A 254 -12.22 -19.42 -1.70
N GLU A 255 -13.11 -18.86 -2.53
CA GLU A 255 -12.79 -17.97 -3.65
C GLU A 255 -12.16 -16.66 -3.16
N GLU A 256 -12.71 -16.04 -2.11
CA GLU A 256 -12.14 -14.84 -1.52
C GLU A 256 -10.77 -15.11 -0.88
N LYS A 257 -10.61 -16.23 -0.21
CA LYS A 257 -9.31 -16.67 0.32
C LYS A 257 -8.28 -16.91 -0.79
N GLN A 258 -8.71 -17.45 -1.93
CA GLN A 258 -7.83 -17.58 -3.09
C GLN A 258 -7.43 -16.21 -3.66
N GLN A 259 -8.36 -15.26 -3.74
CA GLN A 259 -8.06 -13.89 -4.17
C GLN A 259 -7.06 -13.21 -3.21
N ILE A 260 -7.16 -13.43 -1.89
CA ILE A 260 -6.15 -12.95 -0.93
C ILE A 260 -4.76 -13.47 -1.29
N ARG A 261 -4.60 -14.78 -1.52
CA ARG A 261 -3.29 -15.35 -1.89
C ARG A 261 -2.72 -14.75 -3.16
N GLU A 262 -3.58 -14.53 -4.16
CA GLU A 262 -3.19 -13.90 -5.43
C GLU A 262 -2.81 -12.43 -5.25
N GLN A 263 -3.56 -11.68 -4.48
CA GLN A 263 -3.26 -10.29 -4.15
C GLN A 263 -1.93 -10.16 -3.39
N ILE A 264 -1.70 -11.00 -2.39
CA ILE A 264 -0.43 -11.02 -1.63
C ILE A 264 0.74 -11.38 -2.54
N LYS A 265 0.57 -12.40 -3.40
CA LYS A 265 1.59 -12.76 -4.39
C LYS A 265 1.91 -11.61 -5.35
N THR A 266 0.87 -10.91 -5.81
CA THR A 266 1.02 -9.74 -6.69
C THR A 266 1.72 -8.60 -5.95
N TYR A 267 1.29 -8.28 -4.73
CA TYR A 267 1.93 -7.25 -3.93
C TYR A 267 3.41 -7.55 -3.69
N LYS A 268 3.75 -8.74 -3.20
CA LYS A 268 5.15 -9.17 -2.98
C LYS A 268 6.01 -9.13 -4.25
N LYS A 269 5.41 -9.38 -5.41
CA LYS A 269 6.12 -9.24 -6.70
C LYS A 269 6.51 -7.80 -7.01
N TYR A 270 5.64 -6.84 -6.67
CA TYR A 270 5.82 -5.43 -7.02
C TYR A 270 6.12 -4.54 -5.80
N GLU A 271 6.31 -5.10 -4.61
CA GLU A 271 6.50 -4.38 -3.35
C GLU A 271 7.63 -3.35 -3.43
N THR A 272 8.80 -3.75 -3.93
CA THR A 272 9.94 -2.84 -4.14
C THR A 272 9.58 -1.71 -5.10
N LEU A 273 8.92 -2.04 -6.22
CA LEU A 273 8.48 -1.04 -7.19
C LEU A 273 7.46 -0.05 -6.58
N ILE A 274 6.51 -0.55 -5.79
CA ILE A 274 5.49 0.29 -5.12
C ILE A 274 6.14 1.22 -4.09
N ASN A 275 7.07 0.71 -3.29
CA ASN A 275 7.64 1.44 -2.16
C ASN A 275 8.78 2.38 -2.56
N GLU A 276 9.59 2.04 -3.55
CA GLU A 276 10.82 2.74 -3.92
C GLU A 276 10.74 3.43 -5.29
N GLY A 277 9.79 3.04 -6.13
CA GLY A 277 9.64 3.62 -7.46
C GLY A 277 9.05 5.03 -7.44
N THR A 278 9.22 5.74 -8.56
CA THR A 278 8.63 7.06 -8.76
C THR A 278 7.12 6.95 -8.96
N TYR A 279 6.35 7.55 -8.05
CA TYR A 279 4.89 7.57 -8.10
C TYR A 279 4.37 8.69 -8.99
N TRP A 280 3.46 8.35 -9.90
CA TRP A 280 2.79 9.27 -10.80
C TRP A 280 1.27 9.24 -10.63
N ARG A 281 0.67 10.39 -10.40
CA ARG A 281 -0.77 10.60 -10.51
C ARG A 281 -1.14 10.78 -11.98
N LEU A 282 -1.98 9.91 -12.52
CA LEU A 282 -2.35 9.89 -13.93
C LEU A 282 -3.70 10.57 -14.20
N SER A 283 -4.54 10.68 -13.18
CA SER A 283 -5.82 11.38 -13.23
C SER A 283 -6.13 12.05 -11.90
N ASP A 284 -7.15 12.91 -11.88
CA ASP A 284 -7.68 13.55 -10.67
C ASP A 284 -9.00 12.87 -10.25
N PRO A 285 -9.03 12.06 -9.18
CA PRO A 285 -10.23 11.35 -8.75
C PRO A 285 -11.35 12.25 -8.21
N PHE A 286 -11.11 13.56 -8.08
CA PHE A 286 -12.15 14.52 -7.72
C PHE A 286 -12.88 15.07 -8.95
N MET A 287 -12.21 15.09 -10.11
CA MET A 287 -12.72 15.68 -11.35
C MET A 287 -13.00 14.64 -12.42
N ASP A 288 -12.22 13.57 -12.47
CA ASP A 288 -12.26 12.56 -13.52
C ASP A 288 -13.17 11.38 -13.14
N GLU A 289 -13.63 10.64 -14.14
CA GLU A 289 -14.43 9.43 -13.96
C GLU A 289 -13.58 8.19 -13.62
N ILE A 290 -12.26 8.34 -13.69
CA ILE A 290 -11.29 7.28 -13.40
C ILE A 290 -10.23 7.84 -12.47
N ALA A 291 -9.98 7.12 -11.38
CA ALA A 291 -8.79 7.31 -10.58
C ALA A 291 -7.67 6.42 -11.14
N ALA A 292 -6.56 7.02 -11.56
CA ALA A 292 -5.43 6.28 -12.10
C ALA A 292 -4.09 6.80 -11.55
N TRP A 293 -3.22 5.86 -11.25
CA TRP A 293 -1.86 6.11 -10.76
C TRP A 293 -0.90 5.05 -11.28
N MET A 294 0.37 5.32 -11.22
CA MET A 294 1.41 4.35 -11.54
C MET A 294 2.68 4.57 -10.73
N THR A 295 3.47 3.51 -10.65
CA THR A 295 4.83 3.55 -10.11
C THR A 295 5.79 3.07 -11.17
N VAL A 296 6.92 3.74 -11.31
CA VAL A 296 7.97 3.44 -12.30
C VAL A 296 9.29 3.24 -11.58
N SER A 297 10.05 2.20 -11.94
CA SER A 297 11.40 1.98 -11.43
C SER A 297 12.34 3.14 -11.75
N GLU A 298 13.42 3.30 -10.98
CA GLU A 298 14.44 4.33 -11.20
C GLU A 298 15.04 4.23 -12.61
N GLU A 299 15.32 3.01 -13.07
CA GLU A 299 15.83 2.73 -14.41
C GLU A 299 14.77 2.83 -15.51
N GLN A 300 13.52 3.12 -15.15
CA GLN A 300 12.38 3.20 -16.08
C GLN A 300 12.12 1.91 -16.88
N ASP A 301 12.57 0.78 -16.39
CA ASP A 301 12.44 -0.51 -17.06
C ASP A 301 11.26 -1.35 -16.58
N HIS A 302 10.66 -0.97 -15.43
CA HIS A 302 9.45 -1.57 -14.88
C HIS A 302 8.43 -0.50 -14.52
N ALA A 303 7.17 -0.79 -14.75
CA ALA A 303 6.06 0.06 -14.32
C ALA A 303 4.84 -0.77 -13.91
N LEU A 304 4.15 -0.32 -12.87
CA LEU A 304 2.87 -0.84 -12.43
C LEU A 304 1.84 0.28 -12.51
N VAL A 305 0.81 0.07 -13.33
CA VAL A 305 -0.30 1.01 -13.54
C VAL A 305 -1.56 0.45 -12.91
N SER A 306 -2.25 1.28 -12.13
CA SER A 306 -3.53 0.94 -11.52
C SER A 306 -4.57 1.98 -11.90
N ALA A 307 -5.78 1.54 -12.17
CA ALA A 307 -6.91 2.40 -12.49
C ALA A 307 -8.19 1.86 -11.86
N VAL A 308 -9.04 2.75 -11.36
CA VAL A 308 -10.36 2.43 -10.81
C VAL A 308 -11.40 3.31 -11.48
N ARG A 309 -12.42 2.69 -12.05
CA ARG A 309 -13.56 3.42 -12.61
C ARG A 309 -14.45 3.92 -11.47
N LEU A 310 -14.58 5.23 -11.36
CA LEU A 310 -15.38 5.87 -10.32
C LEU A 310 -16.85 6.09 -10.76
N ARG A 311 -17.05 6.26 -12.07
CA ARG A 311 -18.35 6.50 -12.67
C ARG A 311 -18.46 5.79 -14.02
N ALA A 312 -19.62 5.25 -14.32
CA ALA A 312 -19.95 4.63 -15.60
C ALA A 312 -21.04 5.45 -16.28
N GLU A 313 -20.81 5.81 -17.56
CA GLU A 313 -21.77 6.54 -18.39
C GLU A 313 -22.23 5.67 -19.55
N ALA A 314 -23.50 5.78 -19.93
CA ALA A 314 -24.03 5.07 -21.09
C ALA A 314 -23.36 5.56 -22.38
N ASN A 315 -23.04 4.65 -23.30
CA ASN A 315 -22.38 4.95 -24.58
C ASN A 315 -21.02 5.68 -24.45
N GLN A 316 -20.34 5.49 -23.32
CA GLN A 316 -19.01 6.08 -23.11
C GLN A 316 -18.04 5.60 -24.18
N ALA A 317 -17.24 6.53 -24.72
CA ALA A 317 -16.15 6.20 -25.63
C ALA A 317 -15.06 5.38 -24.92
N ALA A 318 -14.21 4.69 -25.69
CA ALA A 318 -13.06 3.99 -25.14
C ALA A 318 -12.18 4.95 -24.32
N VAL A 319 -11.84 4.54 -23.11
CA VAL A 319 -11.02 5.32 -22.18
C VAL A 319 -9.58 4.87 -22.27
N TYR A 320 -8.68 5.84 -22.38
CA TYR A 320 -7.23 5.61 -22.42
C TYR A 320 -6.57 6.27 -21.23
N VAL A 321 -5.72 5.53 -20.53
CA VAL A 321 -4.88 6.05 -19.44
C VAL A 321 -3.50 6.35 -20.00
N ARG A 322 -3.12 7.63 -20.04
CA ARG A 322 -1.78 8.06 -20.48
C ARG A 322 -0.77 7.87 -19.37
N LEU A 323 0.28 7.13 -19.67
CA LEU A 323 1.35 6.82 -18.72
C LEU A 323 2.37 7.97 -18.64
N ARG A 324 3.28 7.89 -17.66
CA ARG A 324 4.34 8.88 -17.44
C ARG A 324 5.63 8.20 -17.00
N GLY A 325 6.76 8.88 -17.18
CA GLY A 325 8.05 8.45 -16.65
C GLY A 325 8.68 7.26 -17.35
N LEU A 326 8.21 6.88 -18.55
CA LEU A 326 8.80 5.81 -19.36
C LEU A 326 9.84 6.37 -20.34
N LYS A 327 10.73 5.51 -20.84
CA LYS A 327 11.64 5.85 -21.94
C LYS A 327 10.85 5.89 -23.26
N PRO A 328 10.82 7.01 -24.00
CA PRO A 328 10.02 7.11 -25.23
C PRO A 328 10.33 6.03 -26.28
N ASP A 329 11.63 5.76 -26.45
CA ASP A 329 12.15 4.88 -27.51
C ASP A 329 12.24 3.42 -27.09
N ALA A 330 11.97 3.09 -25.83
CA ALA A 330 11.96 1.72 -25.34
C ALA A 330 10.65 1.01 -25.71
N VAL A 331 10.73 -0.31 -25.87
CA VAL A 331 9.57 -1.19 -26.03
C VAL A 331 9.26 -1.86 -24.72
N TYR A 332 8.03 -1.78 -24.29
CA TYR A 332 7.52 -2.39 -23.06
C TYR A 332 6.56 -3.51 -23.37
N LEU A 333 6.75 -4.64 -22.71
CA LEU A 333 5.82 -5.77 -22.69
C LEU A 333 4.79 -5.54 -21.59
N GLU A 334 3.52 -5.53 -21.91
CA GLU A 334 2.44 -5.65 -20.92
C GLU A 334 2.33 -7.13 -20.55
N GLU A 335 2.55 -7.45 -19.26
CA GLU A 335 2.82 -8.81 -18.81
C GLU A 335 1.60 -9.75 -18.91
N GLN A 336 0.37 -9.24 -18.76
CA GLN A 336 -0.83 -10.09 -18.75
C GLN A 336 -1.29 -10.45 -20.16
N SER A 337 -1.33 -9.46 -21.06
CA SER A 337 -1.80 -9.70 -22.44
C SER A 337 -0.70 -10.13 -23.39
N GLY A 338 0.58 -9.94 -23.01
CA GLY A 338 1.73 -10.15 -23.89
C GLY A 338 1.85 -9.10 -25.00
N ARG A 339 1.07 -8.02 -24.94
CA ARG A 339 1.12 -6.93 -25.92
C ARG A 339 2.32 -6.05 -25.69
N GLN A 340 2.86 -5.51 -26.78
CA GLN A 340 4.02 -4.64 -26.76
C GLN A 340 3.64 -3.23 -27.18
N TYR A 341 4.24 -2.26 -26.52
CA TYR A 341 4.00 -0.85 -26.75
C TYR A 341 5.33 -0.09 -26.69
N THR A 342 5.50 0.94 -27.50
CA THR A 342 6.59 1.89 -27.26
C THR A 342 6.25 2.77 -26.08
N GLY A 343 7.26 3.25 -25.33
CA GLY A 343 7.06 4.21 -24.26
C GLY A 343 6.37 5.48 -24.75
N ALA A 344 6.72 5.95 -25.94
CA ALA A 344 6.05 7.09 -26.58
C ALA A 344 4.56 6.82 -26.80
N ALA A 345 4.17 5.65 -27.31
CA ALA A 345 2.75 5.31 -27.49
C ALA A 345 1.99 5.28 -26.15
N LEU A 346 2.58 4.67 -25.11
CA LEU A 346 1.98 4.64 -23.77
C LEU A 346 1.83 6.03 -23.16
N MET A 347 2.80 6.92 -23.37
CA MET A 347 2.76 8.27 -22.80
C MET A 347 1.86 9.24 -23.56
N HIS A 348 1.74 9.11 -24.89
CA HIS A 348 0.98 10.06 -25.71
C HIS A 348 -0.44 9.56 -26.04
N ALA A 349 -0.60 8.31 -26.44
CA ALA A 349 -1.90 7.71 -26.72
C ALA A 349 -2.53 7.05 -25.47
N GLY A 350 -1.71 6.43 -24.63
CA GLY A 350 -2.14 5.73 -23.43
C GLY A 350 -2.47 4.26 -23.66
N ILE A 351 -2.76 3.55 -22.56
CA ILE A 351 -3.29 2.18 -22.60
C ILE A 351 -4.81 2.21 -22.57
N PRO A 352 -5.49 1.49 -23.50
CA PRO A 352 -6.95 1.39 -23.46
C PRO A 352 -7.40 0.54 -22.25
N LEU A 353 -8.35 1.07 -21.49
CA LEU A 353 -9.03 0.26 -20.48
C LEU A 353 -9.99 -0.73 -21.17
N PRO A 354 -10.14 -1.96 -20.64
CA PRO A 354 -11.14 -2.89 -21.13
C PRO A 354 -12.55 -2.31 -21.08
N PRO A 355 -13.48 -2.81 -21.92
CA PRO A 355 -14.89 -2.48 -21.77
C PRO A 355 -15.36 -2.79 -20.34
N PHE A 356 -16.15 -1.90 -19.78
CA PHE A 356 -16.66 -2.04 -18.42
C PHE A 356 -18.05 -2.65 -18.39
N THR A 357 -18.40 -3.26 -17.26
CA THR A 357 -19.75 -3.79 -17.00
C THR A 357 -20.49 -3.01 -15.90
N GLY A 358 -19.82 -2.06 -15.25
CA GLY A 358 -20.38 -1.25 -14.17
C GLY A 358 -19.40 -0.26 -13.56
N GLU A 359 -19.84 0.38 -12.48
CA GLU A 359 -19.00 1.25 -11.66
C GLU A 359 -18.06 0.43 -10.77
N TYR A 360 -17.00 1.07 -10.33
CA TYR A 360 -16.03 0.56 -9.34
C TYR A 360 -15.22 -0.65 -9.82
N GLU A 361 -15.10 -0.83 -11.14
CA GLU A 361 -14.16 -1.80 -11.69
C GLU A 361 -12.73 -1.27 -11.61
N ALA A 362 -11.81 -2.15 -11.24
CA ALA A 362 -10.38 -1.84 -11.17
C ALA A 362 -9.59 -2.60 -12.22
N TYR A 363 -8.50 -1.98 -12.65
CA TYR A 363 -7.58 -2.51 -13.65
C TYR A 363 -6.15 -2.33 -13.15
N GLN A 364 -5.30 -3.31 -13.43
CA GLN A 364 -3.87 -3.23 -13.11
C GLN A 364 -3.08 -3.77 -14.29
N PHE A 365 -2.04 -3.04 -14.71
CA PHE A 365 -1.17 -3.41 -15.82
C PHE A 365 0.28 -3.32 -15.37
N ALA A 366 1.05 -4.34 -15.63
CA ALA A 366 2.47 -4.36 -15.36
C ALA A 366 3.26 -4.35 -16.66
N PHE A 367 4.27 -3.50 -16.71
CA PHE A 367 5.11 -3.29 -17.88
C PHE A 367 6.57 -3.60 -17.57
N THR A 368 7.23 -4.31 -18.47
CA THR A 368 8.67 -4.60 -18.41
C THR A 368 9.34 -4.23 -19.73
N GLU A 369 10.43 -3.46 -19.66
CA GLU A 369 11.23 -3.09 -20.84
C GLU A 369 11.87 -4.32 -21.49
N LEU A 370 11.75 -4.45 -22.80
CA LEU A 370 12.37 -5.51 -23.60
C LEU A 370 13.81 -5.17 -23.97
N LYS A 371 14.72 -5.23 -23.01
CA LYS A 371 16.14 -4.85 -23.19
C LYS A 371 16.88 -5.68 -24.27
N GLU A 372 16.48 -6.94 -24.50
CA GLU A 372 17.09 -7.78 -25.52
C GLU A 372 16.81 -7.32 -26.94
N ALA A 373 15.58 -6.85 -27.21
CA ALA A 373 15.21 -6.30 -28.50
C ALA A 373 16.00 -5.03 -28.83
N GLY A 374 16.20 -4.14 -27.85
CA GLY A 374 17.00 -2.92 -28.01
C GLY A 374 18.48 -3.23 -28.33
N ARG A 375 19.09 -4.15 -27.60
CA ARG A 375 20.48 -4.58 -27.87
C ARG A 375 20.64 -5.22 -29.26
N LEU A 376 19.63 -5.99 -29.70
CA LEU A 376 19.65 -6.58 -31.02
C LEU A 376 19.44 -5.52 -32.09
N TYR A 377 18.54 -4.56 -31.88
CA TYR A 377 18.32 -3.42 -32.76
C TYR A 377 19.61 -2.63 -32.99
N GLU A 378 20.34 -2.22 -31.94
CA GLU A 378 21.60 -1.49 -32.05
C GLU A 378 22.66 -2.28 -32.88
N LYS A 379 22.74 -3.60 -32.68
CA LYS A 379 23.65 -4.45 -33.48
C LYS A 379 23.25 -4.46 -34.95
N VAL A 380 21.96 -4.58 -35.24
CA VAL A 380 21.44 -4.60 -36.60
C VAL A 380 21.61 -3.24 -37.27
N GLN A 381 21.37 -2.13 -36.54
CA GLN A 381 21.56 -0.79 -37.04
C GLN A 381 23.02 -0.58 -37.51
N LYS A 382 24.01 -1.00 -36.71
CA LYS A 382 25.42 -0.96 -37.09
C LYS A 382 25.74 -1.77 -38.36
N LEU A 383 25.03 -2.89 -38.55
CA LEU A 383 25.16 -3.68 -39.79
C LEU A 383 24.51 -2.98 -40.99
N CYS A 384 23.37 -2.32 -40.80
CA CYS A 384 22.70 -1.54 -41.82
C CYS A 384 23.54 -0.32 -42.27
N ASP A 385 24.16 0.38 -41.33
CA ASP A 385 25.00 1.56 -41.59
C ASP A 385 26.25 1.20 -42.40
N GLY A 386 26.76 -0.03 -42.24
CA GLY A 386 27.89 -0.56 -43.00
C GLY A 386 27.53 -1.19 -44.34
N ASN A 387 26.23 -1.31 -44.68
CA ASN A 387 25.79 -2.01 -45.90
C ASN A 387 25.29 -1.01 -46.95
N ALA A 388 25.98 -0.97 -48.10
CA ALA A 388 25.65 -0.05 -49.21
C ALA A 388 24.28 -0.28 -49.83
N GLU A 389 23.72 -1.49 -49.76
CA GLU A 389 22.41 -1.84 -50.28
C GLU A 389 21.28 -1.56 -49.27
N LYS A 390 21.62 -1.24 -48.01
CA LYS A 390 20.69 -0.95 -46.94
C LYS A 390 19.53 -1.97 -46.75
N ARG A 391 19.83 -3.24 -47.05
CA ARG A 391 18.89 -4.36 -46.85
C ARG A 391 19.54 -5.42 -45.97
N VAL A 392 18.93 -5.71 -44.85
CA VAL A 392 19.38 -6.73 -43.90
C VAL A 392 18.23 -7.70 -43.63
N VAL A 393 18.51 -9.00 -43.72
CA VAL A 393 17.55 -10.06 -43.37
C VAL A 393 17.97 -10.62 -42.00
N ILE A 394 17.10 -10.58 -41.05
CA ILE A 394 17.29 -11.10 -39.71
C ILE A 394 16.42 -12.37 -39.58
N SER A 395 17.06 -13.49 -39.27
CA SER A 395 16.34 -14.75 -39.01
C SER A 395 16.39 -15.07 -37.52
N ILE A 396 15.21 -15.27 -36.89
CA ILE A 396 15.09 -15.61 -35.48
C ILE A 396 14.61 -17.05 -35.34
N TYR A 397 15.42 -17.89 -34.73
CA TYR A 397 15.17 -19.33 -34.54
C TYR A 397 14.99 -19.68 -33.08
N GLY A 398 14.26 -20.75 -32.80
CA GLY A 398 14.09 -21.29 -31.44
C GLY A 398 12.91 -22.27 -31.37
N GLY A 399 12.82 -23.03 -30.29
CA GLY A 399 11.71 -23.94 -30.04
C GLY A 399 10.36 -23.24 -29.91
N SER A 400 9.25 -23.99 -29.96
CA SER A 400 7.92 -23.44 -29.69
C SER A 400 7.88 -22.85 -28.29
N GLY A 401 7.24 -21.67 -28.13
CA GLY A 401 7.17 -20.97 -26.83
C GLY A 401 8.44 -20.23 -26.38
N SER A 402 9.50 -20.17 -27.20
CA SER A 402 10.77 -19.51 -26.84
C SER A 402 10.78 -17.97 -27.00
N GLY A 403 9.61 -17.33 -27.22
CA GLY A 403 9.51 -15.88 -27.37
C GLY A 403 10.00 -15.30 -28.70
N LYS A 404 10.20 -16.11 -29.75
CA LYS A 404 10.67 -15.66 -31.07
C LYS A 404 9.80 -14.56 -31.67
N THR A 405 8.49 -14.75 -31.65
CA THR A 405 7.51 -13.77 -32.19
C THR A 405 7.58 -12.49 -31.39
N THR A 406 7.67 -12.59 -30.06
CA THR A 406 7.79 -11.44 -29.15
C THR A 406 9.04 -10.62 -29.47
N LEU A 407 10.19 -11.27 -29.62
CA LEU A 407 11.46 -10.62 -29.95
C LEU A 407 11.42 -9.99 -31.36
N ALA A 408 10.85 -10.70 -32.34
CA ALA A 408 10.73 -10.20 -33.70
C ALA A 408 9.80 -8.96 -33.79
N THR A 409 8.68 -8.99 -33.10
CA THR A 409 7.74 -7.85 -33.05
C THR A 409 8.35 -6.64 -32.35
N ALA A 410 9.05 -6.86 -31.22
CA ALA A 410 9.75 -5.80 -30.53
C ALA A 410 10.85 -5.17 -31.38
N LEU A 411 11.64 -5.98 -32.06
CA LEU A 411 12.68 -5.51 -32.98
C LEU A 411 12.08 -4.71 -34.17
N GLN A 412 10.96 -5.17 -34.72
CA GLN A 412 10.22 -4.41 -35.76
C GLN A 412 9.83 -3.01 -35.27
N GLN A 413 9.33 -2.90 -34.02
CA GLN A 413 8.98 -1.59 -33.46
C GLN A 413 10.15 -0.64 -33.34
N TYR A 414 11.34 -1.12 -32.97
CA TYR A 414 12.54 -0.28 -32.97
C TYR A 414 12.84 0.29 -34.36
N PHE A 415 12.74 -0.51 -35.41
CA PHE A 415 12.97 -0.04 -36.79
C PHE A 415 11.90 0.95 -37.27
N LEU A 416 10.62 0.71 -36.95
CA LEU A 416 9.53 1.61 -37.29
C LEU A 416 9.65 2.96 -36.58
N ASN A 417 10.07 2.95 -35.31
CA ASN A 417 10.29 4.18 -34.53
C ASN A 417 11.43 5.03 -35.11
N ASP A 418 12.46 4.39 -35.66
CA ASP A 418 13.59 5.06 -36.33
C ASP A 418 13.26 5.50 -37.78
N GLY A 419 12.04 5.28 -38.24
CA GLY A 419 11.64 5.61 -39.62
C GLY A 419 12.19 4.61 -40.67
N THR A 420 12.77 3.50 -40.23
CA THR A 420 13.29 2.45 -41.11
C THR A 420 12.17 1.50 -41.50
N GLY A 421 11.94 1.29 -42.79
CA GLY A 421 10.95 0.34 -43.28
C GLY A 421 11.32 -1.11 -42.87
N CYS A 422 10.44 -1.78 -42.14
CA CYS A 422 10.65 -3.14 -41.66
C CYS A 422 9.38 -3.97 -41.88
N TYR A 423 9.56 -5.19 -42.41
CA TYR A 423 8.50 -6.17 -42.60
C TYR A 423 8.78 -7.42 -41.76
N LEU A 424 7.82 -7.84 -40.96
CA LEU A 424 7.85 -9.08 -40.22
C LEU A 424 7.20 -10.17 -41.08
N LEU A 425 7.97 -11.21 -41.40
CA LEU A 425 7.46 -12.43 -42.05
C LEU A 425 7.42 -13.53 -41.00
N SER A 426 6.25 -13.99 -40.65
CA SER A 426 6.08 -15.16 -39.77
C SER A 426 6.12 -16.45 -40.57
N GLY A 427 6.88 -17.44 -40.11
CA GLY A 427 6.87 -18.78 -40.72
C GLY A 427 5.50 -19.46 -40.62
N ASP A 428 4.64 -19.02 -39.70
CA ASP A 428 3.28 -19.53 -39.52
C ASP A 428 2.34 -19.02 -40.60
N ASP A 429 2.67 -17.91 -41.29
CA ASP A 429 1.90 -17.34 -42.40
C ASP A 429 2.14 -18.11 -43.70
N TYR A 430 3.12 -19.03 -43.73
CA TYR A 430 3.43 -19.85 -44.89
C TYR A 430 3.27 -21.34 -44.57
N PRO A 431 2.04 -21.87 -44.59
CA PRO A 431 1.77 -23.26 -44.20
C PRO A 431 2.33 -24.29 -45.22
N HIS A 432 2.77 -23.85 -46.38
CA HIS A 432 3.33 -24.74 -47.42
C HIS A 432 4.84 -24.55 -47.54
N ARG A 433 5.56 -25.67 -47.45
CA ARG A 433 7.00 -25.73 -47.76
C ARG A 433 7.27 -25.06 -49.12
N ILE A 434 8.14 -24.07 -49.15
CA ILE A 434 8.69 -23.59 -50.41
C ILE A 434 9.20 -24.82 -51.15
N PRO A 435 8.73 -25.14 -52.38
CA PRO A 435 9.28 -26.26 -53.12
C PRO A 435 10.79 -26.08 -53.24
N LYS A 436 11.53 -27.11 -52.86
CA LYS A 436 12.98 -27.11 -53.16
C LYS A 436 13.09 -26.87 -54.67
N ARG A 437 13.71 -25.75 -55.09
CA ARG A 437 14.24 -25.64 -56.42
C ARG A 437 15.30 -26.74 -56.56
N ASN A 438 15.01 -27.75 -57.33
CA ASN A 438 15.99 -28.65 -57.85
C ASN A 438 16.67 -27.89 -58.99
N ASP A 439 17.89 -27.44 -58.79
CA ASP A 439 18.85 -27.23 -59.85
C ASP A 439 19.73 -28.45 -59.94
#